data_5d74a52bc12a2e05e1b9041d971f51be
#
_entry.id   5d74a52bc12a2e05e1b9041d971f51be
#
_cell.length_a   1.000
_cell.length_b   1.000
_cell.length_c   1.000
_cell.angle_alpha   90.00
_cell.angle_beta   90.00
_cell.angle_gamma   90.00
#
_symmetry.space_group_name_H-M   'P 1'
#
loop_
_entity.id
_entity.type
_entity.pdbx_description
1 polymer ?
#
loop_
_entity_poly.entity_id
_entity_poly.type
_entity_poly.pdbx_seq_one_letter_code
_entity_poly.pdbx_strand_id
1 'polypeptide(L)'
;MDLDDDFKYAVDRSQLLEKQPTNILLDLYSLYKQASEGDVQGKRPGMTNMRGRAKWDAWEKRKGMARDEAKRQYIALVDKLEES
;
A
#
# COMPACT_ATOMS: atom_id res chain seq x y z
N MET A 1 -16.74 -10.99 8.97
CA MET A 1 -15.43 -10.47 9.42
C MET A 1 -15.44 -8.97 9.32
N ASP A 2 -14.71 -8.30 10.19
CA ASP A 2 -14.63 -6.85 10.12
C ASP A 2 -13.55 -6.41 9.12
N LEU A 3 -13.49 -5.10 8.88
CA LEU A 3 -12.56 -4.53 7.91
C LEU A 3 -11.09 -4.82 8.26
N ASP A 4 -10.75 -4.79 9.54
CA ASP A 4 -9.36 -5.05 9.96
C ASP A 4 -8.95 -6.49 9.67
N ASP A 5 -9.83 -7.44 9.90
CA ASP A 5 -9.57 -8.84 9.58
C ASP A 5 -9.46 -9.04 8.07
N ASP A 6 -10.36 -8.42 7.31
CA ASP A 6 -10.33 -8.49 5.85
C ASP A 6 -9.04 -7.89 5.29
N PHE A 7 -8.58 -6.79 5.88
CA PHE A 7 -7.33 -6.15 5.48
C PHE A 7 -6.13 -7.06 5.78
N LYS A 8 -6.06 -7.63 6.98
CA LYS A 8 -4.96 -8.55 7.33
C LYS A 8 -4.93 -9.74 6.39
N TYR A 9 -6.09 -10.27 6.07
CA TYR A 9 -6.19 -11.40 5.14
C TYR A 9 -5.69 -10.99 3.74
N ALA A 10 -6.05 -9.79 3.28
CA ALA A 10 -5.58 -9.30 1.99
C ALA A 10 -4.06 -9.11 1.98
N VAL A 11 -3.47 -8.63 3.08
CA VAL A 11 -2.01 -8.51 3.20
C VAL A 11 -1.35 -9.88 3.07
N ASP A 12 -1.88 -10.89 3.75
CA ASP A 12 -1.36 -12.25 3.64
C ASP A 12 -1.45 -12.77 2.21
N ARG A 13 -2.61 -12.58 1.55
CA ARG A 13 -2.81 -13.01 0.17
C ARG A 13 -1.88 -12.29 -0.80
N SER A 14 -1.57 -11.02 -0.54
CA SER A 14 -0.69 -10.24 -1.41
C SER A 14 0.71 -10.85 -1.50
N GLN A 15 1.15 -11.54 -0.43
CA GLN A 15 2.45 -12.20 -0.41
C GLN A 15 2.51 -13.41 -1.33
N LEU A 16 1.35 -13.92 -1.73
CA LEU A 16 1.24 -15.09 -2.61
C LEU A 16 1.06 -14.73 -4.09
N LEU A 17 0.91 -13.43 -4.37
CA LEU A 17 0.75 -12.96 -5.75
C LEU A 17 2.05 -13.17 -6.52
N GLU A 18 1.91 -13.42 -7.82
CA GLU A 18 3.07 -13.43 -8.70
C GLU A 18 3.71 -12.04 -8.73
N LYS A 19 4.95 -11.97 -9.22
CA LYS A 19 5.70 -10.74 -9.31
C LYS A 19 4.90 -9.67 -10.06
N GLN A 20 4.69 -8.52 -9.42
CA GLN A 20 3.95 -7.41 -9.99
C GLN A 20 4.89 -6.33 -10.50
N PRO A 21 4.43 -5.50 -11.46
CA PRO A 21 5.21 -4.33 -11.90
C PRO A 21 5.47 -3.36 -10.74
N THR A 22 6.52 -2.57 -10.87
CA THR A 22 6.92 -1.62 -9.83
C THR A 22 5.79 -0.66 -9.43
N ASN A 23 5.01 -0.17 -10.41
CA ASN A 23 3.92 0.76 -10.10
C ASN A 23 2.84 0.10 -9.22
N ILE A 24 2.55 -1.18 -9.47
CA ILE A 24 1.58 -1.91 -8.65
C ILE A 24 2.14 -2.16 -7.25
N LEU A 25 3.43 -2.52 -7.15
CA LEU A 25 4.07 -2.70 -5.85
C LEU A 25 4.04 -1.41 -5.02
N LEU A 26 4.24 -0.26 -5.67
CA LEU A 26 4.18 1.03 -4.99
C LEU A 26 2.75 1.36 -4.56
N ASP A 27 1.74 1.01 -5.36
CA ASP A 27 0.35 1.19 -4.96
C ASP A 27 0.02 0.36 -3.72
N LEU A 28 0.39 -0.92 -3.74
CA LEU A 28 0.20 -1.80 -2.58
C LEU A 28 0.90 -1.25 -1.35
N TYR A 29 2.16 -0.85 -1.50
CA TYR A 29 2.95 -0.31 -0.40
C TYR A 29 2.30 0.94 0.19
N SER A 30 1.94 1.90 -0.67
CA SER A 30 1.39 3.18 -0.21
C SER A 30 0.04 3.01 0.49
N LEU A 31 -0.82 2.14 -0.04
CA LEU A 31 -2.09 1.84 0.60
C LEU A 31 -1.89 1.14 1.94
N TYR A 32 -0.93 0.22 2.02
CA TYR A 32 -0.59 -0.46 3.26
C TYR A 32 -0.11 0.53 4.33
N LYS A 33 0.79 1.43 3.95
CA LYS A 33 1.31 2.45 4.89
C LYS A 33 0.21 3.40 5.34
N GLN A 34 -0.61 3.87 4.41
CA GLN A 34 -1.71 4.76 4.76
C GLN A 34 -2.72 4.06 5.68
N ALA A 35 -2.99 2.78 5.41
CA ALA A 35 -3.91 1.99 6.25
C ALA A 35 -3.35 1.73 7.64
N SER A 36 -2.05 1.50 7.74
CA SER A 36 -1.39 1.10 8.99
C SER A 36 -0.96 2.28 9.85
N GLU A 37 -0.43 3.33 9.23
CA GLU A 37 0.21 4.44 9.93
C GLU A 37 -0.45 5.79 9.70
N GLY A 38 -1.33 5.91 8.72
CA GLY A 38 -1.92 7.18 8.34
C GLY A 38 -1.01 7.97 7.43
N ASP A 39 -1.07 9.30 7.52
CA ASP A 39 -0.31 10.18 6.64
C ASP A 39 1.20 9.99 6.76
N VAL A 40 1.89 10.21 5.65
CA VAL A 40 3.34 10.07 5.58
C VAL A 40 4.02 10.94 6.64
N GLN A 41 5.08 10.39 7.23
CA GLN A 41 5.88 11.06 8.25
C GLN A 41 7.35 11.02 7.88
N GLY A 42 8.10 11.96 8.44
CA GLY A 42 9.54 12.01 8.27
C GLY A 42 9.97 12.73 7.00
N LYS A 43 11.27 12.70 6.77
CA LYS A 43 11.86 13.36 5.60
C LYS A 43 11.81 12.43 4.38
N ARG A 44 11.64 13.04 3.23
CA ARG A 44 11.80 12.33 1.97
C ARG A 44 13.23 11.83 1.85
N PRO A 45 13.46 10.54 1.57
CA PRO A 45 14.82 10.02 1.40
C PRO A 45 15.57 10.73 0.27
N GLY A 46 16.89 10.78 0.40
CA GLY A 46 17.73 11.46 -0.59
C GLY A 46 17.92 10.68 -1.88
N MET A 47 18.64 11.30 -2.81
CA MET A 47 18.85 10.74 -4.15
C MET A 47 19.62 9.43 -4.14
N THR A 48 20.40 9.16 -3.09
CA THR A 48 21.15 7.91 -2.98
C THR A 48 20.28 6.72 -2.56
N ASN A 49 19.05 6.97 -2.12
CA ASN A 49 18.11 5.93 -1.74
C ASN A 49 16.88 6.01 -2.64
N MET A 50 17.04 5.58 -3.88
CA MET A 50 15.99 5.70 -4.89
C MET A 50 14.73 4.90 -4.55
N ARG A 51 14.90 3.69 -4.00
CA ARG A 51 13.76 2.86 -3.63
C ARG A 51 12.97 3.47 -2.48
N GLY A 52 13.68 3.92 -1.45
CA GLY A 52 13.04 4.57 -0.31
C GLY A 52 12.33 5.84 -0.72
N ARG A 53 12.93 6.60 -1.63
CA ARG A 53 12.35 7.82 -2.16
C ARG A 53 11.06 7.53 -2.93
N ALA A 54 11.06 6.52 -3.80
CA ALA A 54 9.87 6.14 -4.56
C ALA A 54 8.75 5.68 -3.63
N LYS A 55 9.06 4.91 -2.60
CA LYS A 55 8.09 4.47 -1.60
C LYS A 55 7.53 5.64 -0.83
N TRP A 56 8.38 6.55 -0.38
CA TRP A 56 7.95 7.73 0.36
C TRP A 56 7.02 8.60 -0.50
N ASP A 57 7.39 8.81 -1.76
CA ASP A 57 6.59 9.60 -2.70
C ASP A 57 5.22 8.97 -2.95
N ALA A 58 5.17 7.64 -3.08
CA ALA A 58 3.91 6.93 -3.27
C ALA A 58 2.99 7.08 -2.05
N TRP A 59 3.56 6.95 -0.86
CA TRP A 59 2.81 7.13 0.39
C TRP A 59 2.33 8.58 0.54
N GLU A 60 3.19 9.54 0.22
CA GLU A 60 2.86 10.96 0.30
C GLU A 60 1.65 11.33 -0.57
N LYS A 61 1.50 10.66 -1.72
CA LYS A 61 0.34 10.86 -2.60
C LYS A 61 -0.97 10.41 -1.97
N ARG A 62 -0.92 9.55 -0.95
CA ARG A 62 -2.12 9.09 -0.25
C ARG A 62 -2.50 10.00 0.92
N LYS A 63 -1.71 11.04 1.19
CA LYS A 63 -1.95 11.96 2.31
C LYS A 63 -3.39 12.45 2.31
N GLY A 64 -4.03 12.41 3.47
CA GLY A 64 -5.41 12.80 3.64
C GLY A 64 -6.41 11.66 3.47
N MET A 65 -5.99 10.52 2.94
CA MET A 65 -6.88 9.36 2.81
C MET A 65 -7.11 8.74 4.18
N ALA A 66 -8.37 8.49 4.53
CA ALA A 66 -8.70 7.81 5.78
C ALA A 66 -8.11 6.40 5.80
N ARG A 67 -7.69 5.95 6.99
CA ARG A 67 -7.11 4.61 7.13
C ARG A 67 -8.06 3.51 6.65
N ASP A 68 -9.34 3.63 6.99
CA ASP A 68 -10.33 2.62 6.57
C ASP A 68 -10.51 2.61 5.05
N GLU A 69 -10.47 3.77 4.43
CA GLU A 69 -10.54 3.85 2.97
C GLU A 69 -9.32 3.20 2.32
N ALA A 70 -8.12 3.43 2.88
CA ALA A 70 -6.90 2.79 2.41
C ALA A 70 -6.99 1.26 2.53
N LYS A 71 -7.58 0.76 3.62
CA LYS A 71 -7.80 -0.68 3.80
C LYS A 71 -8.72 -1.24 2.71
N ARG A 72 -9.81 -0.56 2.44
CA ARG A 72 -10.77 -0.97 1.40
C ARG A 72 -10.12 -1.00 0.03
N GLN A 73 -9.33 0.02 -0.28
CA GLN A 73 -8.65 0.09 -1.57
C GLN A 73 -7.56 -0.98 -1.70
N TYR A 74 -6.86 -1.28 -0.61
CA TYR A 74 -5.88 -2.36 -0.59
C TYR A 74 -6.54 -3.71 -0.90
N ILE A 75 -7.63 -3.99 -0.20
CA ILE A 75 -8.40 -5.23 -0.41
C ILE A 75 -8.87 -5.33 -1.87
N ALA A 76 -9.45 -4.25 -2.38
CA ALA A 76 -9.95 -4.21 -3.75
C ALA A 76 -8.82 -4.44 -4.77
N LEU A 77 -7.64 -3.87 -4.52
CA LEU A 77 -6.50 -4.06 -5.42
C LEU A 77 -6.02 -5.51 -5.40
N VAL A 78 -5.89 -6.11 -4.21
CA VAL A 78 -5.49 -7.53 -4.11
C VAL A 78 -6.50 -8.41 -4.83
N ASP A 79 -7.80 -8.19 -4.61
CA ASP A 79 -8.84 -8.95 -5.29
C ASP A 79 -8.71 -8.86 -6.80
N LYS A 80 -8.47 -7.66 -7.31
CA LYS A 80 -8.30 -7.43 -8.75
C LYS A 80 -7.08 -8.16 -9.30
N LEU A 81 -5.97 -8.13 -8.56
CA LEU A 81 -4.73 -8.78 -8.99
C LEU A 81 -4.87 -10.31 -8.99
N GLU A 82 -5.67 -10.85 -8.08
CA GLU A 82 -5.94 -12.28 -8.03
C GLU A 82 -6.79 -12.75 -9.20
N GLU A 83 -7.61 -11.87 -9.77
CA GLU A 83 -8.45 -12.19 -10.92
C GLU A 83 -7.67 -12.20 -12.24
N SER A 84 -6.50 -11.62 -12.27
CA SER A 84 -5.71 -11.44 -13.49
C SER A 84 -4.98 -12.71 -13.93
#